data_308d30330ed9ab2f1a328fdc1b8eb00f
#
_entry.id   308d30330ed9ab2f1a328fdc1b8eb00f
#
_cell.length_a   1.000
_cell.length_b   1.000
_cell.length_c   1.000
_cell.angle_alpha   90.00
_cell.angle_beta   90.00
_cell.angle_gamma   90.00
#
_symmetry.space_group_name_H-M   'P 1'
#
loop_
_entity.id
_entity.type
_entity.pdbx_description
1 polymer ?
#
loop_
_entity_poly.entity_id
_entity_poly.type
_entity_poly.pdbx_seq_one_letter_code
_entity_poly.pdbx_strand_id
1 'polypeptide(L)'
;VVSDTLTLDEDCSYSVYVEDVNRNFSSARVNLYLDVTKYNVELTDGMPAATSKTFLCLETGRTFYVANIANDPKGIDLGFTYYEGNDNKACLVSLDEYYKTGNYAMVVNDLNPEVIFKDATDLVMFDEVDKASDLKDIFDQAKDYPTVLDYTAGKIAPALEEEDMIAFRTEDGRYGVMKVKEIDRKNEDTSNNQTISLDVVVEKN
;
A
#
# COMPACT_ATOMS: atom_id res chain seq x y z
N VAL A 1 -12.63 38.74 -5.27
CA VAL A 1 -12.16 37.37 -5.45
C VAL A 1 -12.11 36.77 -4.07
N VAL A 2 -12.99 35.80 -3.78
CA VAL A 2 -12.92 35.02 -2.56
C VAL A 2 -12.07 33.78 -2.91
N SER A 3 -10.93 33.62 -2.29
CA SER A 3 -10.12 32.39 -2.37
C SER A 3 -10.21 31.69 -1.03
N ASP A 4 -10.97 30.61 -0.97
CA ASP A 4 -10.91 29.68 0.13
C ASP A 4 -10.15 28.44 -0.31
N THR A 5 -9.30 27.93 0.56
CA THR A 5 -8.65 26.65 0.37
C THR A 5 -9.62 25.57 0.86
N LEU A 6 -10.04 24.71 -0.04
CA LEU A 6 -10.90 23.56 0.26
C LEU A 6 -9.98 22.35 0.50
N THR A 7 -10.09 21.75 1.68
CA THR A 7 -9.51 20.43 1.94
C THR A 7 -10.54 19.38 1.56
N LEU A 8 -10.17 18.44 0.71
CA LEU A 8 -11.03 17.36 0.28
C LEU A 8 -10.60 16.07 0.97
N ASP A 9 -11.54 15.44 1.68
CA ASP A 9 -11.35 14.12 2.26
C ASP A 9 -11.91 13.00 1.36
N GLU A 10 -12.72 13.40 0.36
CA GLU A 10 -13.36 12.49 -0.61
C GLU A 10 -13.63 13.20 -1.94
N ASP A 11 -13.86 12.43 -3.00
CA ASP A 11 -14.29 12.96 -4.29
C ASP A 11 -15.62 13.70 -4.14
N CYS A 12 -15.70 14.92 -4.59
CA CYS A 12 -16.90 15.73 -4.44
C CYS A 12 -17.23 16.54 -5.70
N SER A 13 -18.45 17.04 -5.76
CA SER A 13 -18.87 17.92 -6.83
C SER A 13 -19.55 19.16 -6.29
N TYR A 14 -19.18 20.30 -6.83
CA TYR A 14 -19.76 21.60 -6.51
C TYR A 14 -20.52 22.16 -7.70
N SER A 15 -21.66 22.79 -7.43
CA SER A 15 -22.36 23.59 -8.42
C SER A 15 -22.12 25.05 -8.12
N VAL A 16 -21.56 25.76 -9.09
CA VAL A 16 -21.34 27.20 -9.02
C VAL A 16 -22.50 27.88 -9.76
N TYR A 17 -23.19 28.78 -9.08
CA TYR A 17 -24.28 29.56 -9.65
C TYR A 17 -23.84 31.00 -9.73
N VAL A 18 -24.05 31.59 -10.88
CA VAL A 18 -23.82 33.04 -11.11
C VAL A 18 -25.12 33.68 -11.54
N GLU A 19 -25.53 34.71 -10.84
CA GLU A 19 -26.68 35.55 -11.18
C GLU A 19 -26.17 36.96 -11.54
N ASP A 20 -26.59 37.48 -12.69
CA ASP A 20 -26.29 38.84 -13.06
C ASP A 20 -27.32 39.82 -12.47
N VAL A 21 -27.06 41.11 -12.63
CA VAL A 21 -27.94 42.19 -12.13
C VAL A 21 -29.35 42.17 -12.74
N ASN A 22 -29.52 41.46 -13.85
CA ASN A 22 -30.81 41.32 -14.56
C ASN A 22 -31.51 39.99 -14.19
N ARG A 23 -30.99 39.24 -13.19
CA ARG A 23 -31.47 37.94 -12.75
C ARG A 23 -31.34 36.84 -13.79
N ASN A 24 -30.39 36.93 -14.70
CA ASN A 24 -30.04 35.80 -15.54
C ASN A 24 -29.11 34.84 -14.75
N PHE A 25 -29.41 33.55 -14.82
CA PHE A 25 -28.65 32.53 -14.15
C PHE A 25 -27.77 31.77 -15.12
N SER A 26 -26.56 31.51 -14.69
CA SER A 26 -25.69 30.51 -15.28
C SER A 26 -25.20 29.57 -14.20
N SER A 27 -25.06 28.32 -14.51
CA SER A 27 -24.49 27.35 -13.58
C SER A 27 -23.44 26.48 -14.27
N ALA A 28 -22.39 26.16 -13.53
CA ALA A 28 -21.39 25.20 -13.93
C ALA A 28 -21.22 24.18 -12.81
N ARG A 29 -21.06 22.91 -13.17
CA ARG A 29 -20.70 21.86 -12.24
C ARG A 29 -19.19 21.63 -12.32
N VAL A 30 -18.53 21.72 -11.17
CA VAL A 30 -17.12 21.40 -11.02
C VAL A 30 -17.03 20.10 -10.24
N ASN A 31 -16.42 19.09 -10.83
CA ASN A 31 -16.10 17.85 -10.14
C ASN A 31 -14.65 17.96 -9.67
N LEU A 32 -14.44 17.71 -8.40
CA LEU A 32 -13.14 17.65 -7.77
C LEU A 32 -12.88 16.19 -7.36
N TYR A 33 -11.80 15.66 -7.82
CA TYR A 33 -11.40 14.28 -7.55
C TYR A 33 -10.09 14.31 -6.78
N LEU A 34 -9.98 13.47 -5.75
CA LEU A 34 -8.68 13.16 -5.20
C LEU A 34 -7.88 12.37 -6.23
N ASP A 35 -6.61 12.69 -6.34
CA ASP A 35 -5.67 11.95 -7.19
C ASP A 35 -5.01 10.76 -6.47
N VAL A 36 -5.47 10.50 -5.24
CA VAL A 36 -5.05 9.37 -4.42
C VAL A 36 -6.25 8.55 -3.92
N THR A 37 -6.02 7.28 -3.64
CA THR A 37 -6.95 6.39 -2.92
C THR A 37 -6.39 6.11 -1.54
N LYS A 38 -7.22 6.22 -0.50
CA LYS A 38 -6.87 5.88 0.89
C LYS A 38 -7.71 4.70 1.36
N TYR A 39 -7.07 3.72 1.98
CA TYR A 39 -7.75 2.58 2.58
C TYR A 39 -6.92 1.95 3.71
N ASN A 40 -7.57 1.13 4.53
CA ASN A 40 -6.88 0.27 5.50
C ASN A 40 -7.04 -1.20 5.11
N VAL A 41 -6.06 -2.00 5.49
CA VAL A 41 -6.03 -3.42 5.18
C VAL A 41 -5.36 -4.20 6.30
N GLU A 42 -5.83 -5.43 6.53
CA GLU A 42 -5.19 -6.40 7.39
C GLU A 42 -4.71 -7.58 6.55
N LEU A 43 -3.46 -7.96 6.72
CA LEU A 43 -2.84 -9.13 6.11
C LEU A 43 -2.46 -10.14 7.18
N THR A 44 -2.57 -11.42 6.85
CA THR A 44 -2.24 -12.54 7.76
C THR A 44 -1.15 -13.37 7.15
N ASP A 45 -0.16 -13.76 7.92
CA ASP A 45 0.90 -14.66 7.44
C ASP A 45 0.34 -16.00 6.96
N GLY A 46 0.93 -16.50 5.94
CA GLY A 46 0.55 -17.52 4.99
C GLY A 46 -0.11 -18.83 5.41
N MET A 47 -0.29 -19.16 6.67
CA MET A 47 -0.90 -20.45 7.07
C MET A 47 -1.99 -20.28 8.13
N PRO A 48 -3.10 -21.01 8.06
CA PRO A 48 -3.46 -21.98 7.02
C PRO A 48 -3.90 -21.31 5.72
N ALA A 49 -3.45 -21.81 4.58
CA ALA A 49 -3.63 -21.23 3.25
C ALA A 49 -5.09 -20.86 2.88
N ALA A 50 -6.05 -21.62 3.41
CA ALA A 50 -7.47 -21.41 3.11
C ALA A 50 -8.08 -20.18 3.81
N THR A 51 -7.46 -19.67 4.88
CA THR A 51 -7.99 -18.59 5.73
C THR A 51 -7.07 -17.40 5.88
N SER A 52 -5.82 -17.51 5.41
CA SER A 52 -4.82 -16.45 5.51
C SER A 52 -4.90 -15.53 4.30
N LYS A 53 -5.26 -14.28 4.54
CA LYS A 53 -5.29 -13.20 3.54
C LYS A 53 -3.91 -12.57 3.46
N THR A 54 -3.01 -13.23 2.79
CA THR A 54 -1.57 -12.91 2.78
C THR A 54 -1.19 -11.86 1.75
N PHE A 55 -1.99 -11.70 0.71
CA PHE A 55 -1.63 -10.93 -0.47
C PHE A 55 -2.53 -9.73 -0.69
N LEU A 56 -1.96 -8.67 -1.25
CA LEU A 56 -2.60 -7.37 -1.45
C LEU A 56 -2.47 -6.90 -2.90
N CYS A 57 -3.58 -6.37 -3.43
CA CYS A 57 -3.61 -5.50 -4.59
C CYS A 57 -3.55 -4.05 -4.12
N LEU A 58 -2.50 -3.33 -4.46
CA LEU A 58 -2.28 -1.95 -4.03
C LEU A 58 -3.26 -0.96 -4.67
N GLU A 59 -3.74 -1.24 -5.88
CA GLU A 59 -4.69 -0.37 -6.55
C GLU A 59 -6.05 -0.32 -5.85
N THR A 60 -6.53 -1.47 -5.36
CA THR A 60 -7.91 -1.62 -4.89
C THR A 60 -8.04 -1.85 -3.38
N GLY A 61 -6.94 -2.09 -2.69
CA GLY A 61 -6.95 -2.54 -1.29
C GLY A 61 -7.49 -3.96 -1.10
N ARG A 62 -7.72 -4.70 -2.20
CA ARG A 62 -8.27 -6.06 -2.13
C ARG A 62 -7.20 -7.04 -1.64
N THR A 63 -7.61 -7.88 -0.69
CA THR A 63 -6.75 -8.95 -0.16
C THR A 63 -7.12 -10.31 -0.76
N PHE A 64 -6.12 -11.21 -0.84
CA PHE A 64 -6.28 -12.53 -1.44
C PHE A 64 -5.75 -13.62 -0.50
N TYR A 65 -6.47 -14.74 -0.50
CA TYR A 65 -6.03 -15.93 0.21
C TYR A 65 -4.94 -16.65 -0.55
N VAL A 66 -4.01 -17.24 0.17
CA VAL A 66 -2.95 -18.09 -0.41
C VAL A 66 -3.54 -19.16 -1.36
N ALA A 67 -4.64 -19.79 -0.95
CA ALA A 67 -5.29 -20.84 -1.77
C ALA A 67 -5.83 -20.34 -3.12
N ASN A 68 -6.04 -19.04 -3.29
CA ASN A 68 -6.66 -18.49 -4.49
C ASN A 68 -5.67 -17.94 -5.52
N ILE A 69 -4.40 -17.77 -5.14
CA ILE A 69 -3.37 -17.17 -6.00
C ILE A 69 -3.09 -18.01 -7.24
N ALA A 70 -3.07 -19.32 -7.10
CA ALA A 70 -2.80 -20.21 -8.23
C ALA A 70 -3.82 -20.08 -9.38
N ASN A 71 -5.00 -19.51 -9.10
CA ASN A 71 -6.09 -19.41 -10.05
C ASN A 71 -6.23 -18.02 -10.68
N ASP A 72 -5.74 -16.97 -10.04
CA ASP A 72 -5.81 -15.59 -10.57
C ASP A 72 -4.71 -14.70 -9.93
N PRO A 73 -3.47 -14.78 -10.43
CA PRO A 73 -2.38 -13.93 -9.91
C PRO A 73 -2.45 -12.47 -10.38
N LYS A 74 -3.38 -12.14 -11.27
CA LYS A 74 -3.49 -10.79 -11.82
C LYS A 74 -3.98 -9.80 -10.77
N GLY A 75 -3.24 -8.69 -10.64
CA GLY A 75 -3.60 -7.61 -9.74
C GLY A 75 -3.21 -7.88 -8.29
N ILE A 76 -2.25 -8.76 -8.04
CA ILE A 76 -1.62 -8.93 -6.73
C ILE A 76 -0.22 -8.33 -6.83
N ASP A 77 0.08 -7.39 -5.93
CA ASP A 77 1.33 -6.64 -5.99
C ASP A 77 2.36 -7.14 -4.96
N LEU A 78 1.90 -7.49 -3.77
CA LEU A 78 2.79 -7.90 -2.68
C LEU A 78 2.16 -8.95 -1.76
N GLY A 79 3.01 -9.56 -0.95
CA GLY A 79 2.61 -10.46 0.13
C GLY A 79 3.23 -10.08 1.47
N PHE A 80 2.53 -10.44 2.55
CA PHE A 80 3.01 -10.35 3.91
C PHE A 80 3.62 -11.68 4.34
N THR A 81 4.73 -11.63 5.05
CA THR A 81 5.33 -12.81 5.67
C THR A 81 6.06 -12.44 6.95
N TYR A 82 6.22 -13.43 7.78
CA TYR A 82 7.05 -13.35 8.96
C TYR A 82 8.36 -14.09 8.69
N TYR A 83 9.45 -13.35 8.75
CA TYR A 83 10.75 -13.95 8.49
C TYR A 83 11.27 -14.64 9.74
N GLU A 84 11.41 -15.97 9.66
CA GLU A 84 12.03 -16.81 10.71
C GLU A 84 13.57 -16.65 10.69
N GLY A 85 14.04 -15.46 10.98
CA GLY A 85 15.43 -15.21 11.37
C GLY A 85 15.52 -15.15 12.89
N ASN A 86 16.70 -14.83 13.41
CA ASN A 86 16.95 -14.78 14.85
C ASN A 86 16.02 -13.86 15.67
N ASP A 87 15.13 -13.10 15.02
CA ASP A 87 14.28 -12.10 15.68
C ASP A 87 12.83 -12.06 15.20
N ASN A 88 12.32 -13.06 14.47
CA ASN A 88 10.92 -13.13 13.97
C ASN A 88 10.36 -11.76 13.54
N LYS A 89 10.68 -11.29 12.34
CA LYS A 89 10.32 -9.94 11.90
C LYS A 89 9.29 -9.94 10.81
N ALA A 90 8.30 -9.05 10.95
CA ALA A 90 7.28 -8.77 9.95
C ALA A 90 7.90 -8.17 8.68
N CYS A 91 7.51 -8.66 7.51
CA CYS A 91 8.04 -8.21 6.23
C CYS A 91 6.94 -8.09 5.19
N LEU A 92 7.03 -7.07 4.34
CA LEU A 92 6.30 -7.02 3.08
C LEU A 92 7.27 -7.38 1.94
N VAL A 93 6.84 -8.24 1.04
CA VAL A 93 7.67 -8.76 -0.06
C VAL A 93 6.96 -8.53 -1.37
N SER A 94 7.67 -7.99 -2.35
CA SER A 94 7.20 -7.87 -3.73
C SER A 94 6.83 -9.25 -4.28
N LEU A 95 5.75 -9.33 -5.05
CA LEU A 95 5.22 -10.63 -5.47
C LEU A 95 6.22 -11.42 -6.33
N ASP A 96 6.99 -10.74 -7.17
CA ASP A 96 7.99 -11.37 -8.04
C ASP A 96 9.13 -12.06 -7.25
N GLU A 97 9.33 -11.70 -5.99
CA GLU A 97 10.32 -12.33 -5.11
C GLU A 97 9.70 -13.14 -3.95
N TYR A 98 8.37 -13.17 -3.85
CA TYR A 98 7.71 -13.85 -2.72
C TYR A 98 8.02 -15.35 -2.62
N TYR A 99 8.36 -16.01 -3.73
CA TYR A 99 8.79 -17.42 -3.74
C TYR A 99 10.02 -17.68 -2.88
N LYS A 100 10.85 -16.67 -2.59
CA LYS A 100 12.05 -16.78 -1.75
C LYS A 100 11.72 -16.93 -0.26
N THR A 101 10.48 -16.65 0.15
CA THR A 101 10.06 -16.80 1.55
C THR A 101 10.06 -18.26 2.03
N GLY A 102 10.24 -19.22 1.13
CA GLY A 102 10.27 -20.66 1.42
C GLY A 102 8.92 -21.31 1.65
N ASN A 103 7.90 -20.52 1.96
CA ASN A 103 6.57 -21.02 2.31
C ASN A 103 5.67 -21.25 1.09
N TYR A 104 5.97 -20.67 -0.09
CA TYR A 104 5.09 -20.68 -1.25
C TYR A 104 5.85 -20.69 -2.58
N ALA A 105 6.53 -21.80 -2.86
CA ALA A 105 7.12 -22.07 -4.18
C ALA A 105 6.10 -22.08 -5.34
N MET A 106 4.82 -21.82 -5.05
CA MET A 106 3.71 -21.90 -6.00
C MET A 106 3.32 -20.55 -6.63
N VAL A 107 3.89 -19.44 -6.17
CA VAL A 107 3.62 -18.09 -6.71
C VAL A 107 4.70 -17.71 -7.73
N VAL A 108 5.06 -18.61 -8.61
CA VAL A 108 6.08 -18.31 -9.63
C VAL A 108 5.47 -18.46 -11.00
N ASN A 109 5.04 -17.34 -11.52
CA ASN A 109 4.91 -17.17 -12.97
C ASN A 109 5.63 -15.88 -13.36
N ASP A 110 6.21 -15.85 -14.54
CA ASP A 110 6.92 -14.72 -15.15
C ASP A 110 6.07 -13.43 -15.32
N LEU A 111 4.93 -13.35 -14.63
CA LEU A 111 3.94 -12.27 -14.67
C LEU A 111 3.71 -11.61 -13.31
N ASN A 112 4.53 -11.91 -12.31
CA ASN A 112 4.38 -11.31 -10.99
C ASN A 112 4.86 -9.86 -11.03
N PRO A 113 4.02 -8.88 -10.65
CA PRO A 113 4.41 -7.49 -10.67
C PRO A 113 5.51 -7.20 -9.64
N GLU A 114 6.36 -6.25 -10.01
CA GLU A 114 7.41 -5.73 -9.14
C GLU A 114 6.88 -4.57 -8.30
N VAL A 115 7.19 -4.60 -7.01
CA VAL A 115 7.04 -3.45 -6.11
C VAL A 115 8.40 -3.11 -5.51
N ILE A 116 8.76 -1.84 -5.57
CA ILE A 116 9.97 -1.32 -4.91
C ILE A 116 9.55 -0.59 -3.63
N PHE A 117 10.15 -0.97 -2.51
CA PHE A 117 9.93 -0.40 -1.19
C PHE A 117 11.11 0.44 -0.74
N LYS A 118 10.81 1.50 0.02
CA LYS A 118 11.79 2.35 0.70
C LYS A 118 11.29 2.74 2.10
N ASP A 119 12.20 2.94 3.02
CA ASP A 119 11.92 3.41 4.37
C ASP A 119 11.66 4.92 4.37
N ALA A 120 10.45 5.30 4.75
CA ALA A 120 9.99 6.69 4.83
C ALA A 120 9.64 7.13 6.27
N THR A 121 9.97 6.32 7.28
CA THR A 121 9.55 6.51 8.68
C THR A 121 9.84 7.90 9.24
N ASP A 122 10.97 8.50 8.88
CA ASP A 122 11.38 9.81 9.38
C ASP A 122 10.96 10.99 8.47
N LEU A 123 10.27 10.74 7.36
CA LEU A 123 10.08 11.75 6.30
C LEU A 123 8.75 12.47 6.34
N VAL A 124 7.68 11.82 6.76
CA VAL A 124 6.32 12.33 6.56
C VAL A 124 5.38 11.91 7.68
N MET A 125 4.39 12.75 7.94
CA MET A 125 3.21 12.36 8.71
C MET A 125 2.17 11.80 7.75
N PHE A 126 1.74 10.57 7.94
CA PHE A 126 0.82 9.85 7.05
C PHE A 126 -0.46 10.64 6.74
N ASP A 127 -1.01 11.31 7.75
CA ASP A 127 -2.25 12.07 7.66
C ASP A 127 -2.13 13.33 6.78
N GLU A 128 -0.92 13.78 6.48
CA GLU A 128 -0.64 14.95 5.64
C GLU A 128 -0.54 14.61 4.14
N VAL A 129 -0.58 13.32 3.78
CA VAL A 129 -0.43 12.88 2.39
C VAL A 129 -1.78 12.89 1.68
N ASP A 130 -2.01 13.91 0.85
CA ASP A 130 -3.29 14.13 0.17
C ASP A 130 -3.20 14.18 -1.37
N LYS A 131 -1.98 14.19 -1.94
CA LYS A 131 -1.75 14.38 -3.37
C LYS A 131 -0.78 13.36 -3.93
N ALA A 132 -1.00 12.97 -5.19
CA ALA A 132 -0.09 12.09 -5.91
C ALA A 132 1.33 12.66 -6.03
N SER A 133 1.47 13.99 -6.20
CA SER A 133 2.79 14.64 -6.24
C SER A 133 3.61 14.40 -4.99
N ASP A 134 2.96 14.39 -3.82
CA ASP A 134 3.62 14.21 -2.54
C ASP A 134 4.15 12.77 -2.39
N LEU A 135 3.41 11.78 -2.92
CA LEU A 135 3.81 10.37 -2.90
C LEU A 135 5.12 10.13 -3.64
N LYS A 136 5.27 10.75 -4.82
CA LYS A 136 6.51 10.67 -5.59
C LYS A 136 7.67 11.32 -4.86
N ASP A 137 7.46 12.51 -4.30
CA ASP A 137 8.49 13.25 -3.58
C ASP A 137 8.96 12.49 -2.33
N ILE A 138 8.03 11.85 -1.60
CA ILE A 138 8.33 10.98 -0.47
C ILE A 138 9.18 9.80 -0.93
N PHE A 139 8.78 9.11 -1.99
CA PHE A 139 9.53 7.97 -2.52
C PHE A 139 10.96 8.34 -2.93
N ASP A 140 11.12 9.49 -3.59
CA ASP A 140 12.43 9.95 -4.06
C ASP A 140 13.38 10.30 -2.88
N GLN A 141 12.85 10.78 -1.75
CA GLN A 141 13.59 11.14 -0.55
C GLN A 141 13.78 9.98 0.43
N ALA A 142 12.97 8.94 0.34
CA ALA A 142 13.00 7.79 1.24
C ALA A 142 14.30 7.01 1.11
N LYS A 143 14.74 6.41 2.23
CA LYS A 143 15.95 5.61 2.31
C LYS A 143 15.73 4.23 1.69
N ASP A 144 16.71 3.74 0.95
CA ASP A 144 16.68 2.36 0.46
C ASP A 144 16.76 1.39 1.64
N TYR A 145 15.92 0.36 1.62
CA TYR A 145 16.08 -0.74 2.58
C TYR A 145 17.38 -1.48 2.32
N PRO A 146 18.07 -1.94 3.39
CA PRO A 146 19.28 -2.72 3.24
C PRO A 146 18.99 -4.05 2.52
N THR A 147 19.98 -4.56 1.81
CA THR A 147 19.91 -5.91 1.25
C THR A 147 19.76 -6.92 2.39
N VAL A 148 18.75 -7.76 2.31
CA VAL A 148 18.47 -8.81 3.30
C VAL A 148 18.48 -10.15 2.60
N LEU A 149 19.38 -11.05 3.01
CA LEU A 149 19.54 -12.39 2.45
C LEU A 149 19.66 -12.38 0.92
N ASP A 150 18.84 -13.21 0.26
CA ASP A 150 18.82 -13.38 -1.20
C ASP A 150 17.85 -12.46 -1.91
N TYR A 151 17.17 -11.54 -1.18
CA TYR A 151 16.23 -10.59 -1.78
C TYR A 151 16.96 -9.48 -2.52
N THR A 152 16.40 -9.11 -3.66
CA THR A 152 16.86 -7.94 -4.39
C THR A 152 16.60 -6.68 -3.60
N ALA A 153 17.55 -5.74 -3.57
CA ALA A 153 17.42 -4.48 -2.85
C ALA A 153 16.12 -3.76 -3.24
N GLY A 154 15.37 -3.32 -2.22
CA GLY A 154 14.10 -2.64 -2.36
C GLY A 154 12.88 -3.54 -2.64
N LYS A 155 13.05 -4.83 -2.89
CA LYS A 155 11.91 -5.75 -3.10
C LYS A 155 11.38 -6.41 -1.82
N ILE A 156 11.95 -6.05 -0.70
CA ILE A 156 11.50 -6.41 0.64
C ILE A 156 11.53 -5.18 1.53
N ALA A 157 10.47 -4.97 2.32
CA ALA A 157 10.47 -4.08 3.47
C ALA A 157 10.61 -4.94 4.73
N PRO A 158 11.84 -5.10 5.26
CA PRO A 158 12.14 -6.05 6.32
C PRO A 158 11.95 -5.44 7.70
N ALA A 159 11.75 -6.30 8.69
CA ALA A 159 11.84 -5.96 10.11
C ALA A 159 10.90 -4.80 10.52
N LEU A 160 9.68 -4.83 10.00
CA LEU A 160 8.68 -3.79 10.25
C LEU A 160 8.26 -3.76 11.71
N GLU A 161 8.06 -2.54 12.21
CA GLU A 161 7.53 -2.23 13.52
C GLU A 161 6.29 -1.33 13.40
N GLU A 162 5.51 -1.20 14.48
CA GLU A 162 4.39 -0.28 14.52
C GLU A 162 4.89 1.18 14.32
N GLU A 163 4.10 1.98 13.62
CA GLU A 163 4.40 3.35 13.18
C GLU A 163 5.39 3.47 12.02
N ASP A 164 6.02 2.39 11.55
CA ASP A 164 6.87 2.45 10.36
C ASP A 164 6.10 2.95 9.14
N MET A 165 6.79 3.78 8.35
CA MET A 165 6.30 4.32 7.09
C MET A 165 7.08 3.73 5.92
N ILE A 166 6.35 3.16 4.95
CA ILE A 166 6.93 2.48 3.80
C ILE A 166 6.48 3.21 2.54
N ALA A 167 7.39 3.89 1.86
CA ALA A 167 7.13 4.38 0.52
C ALA A 167 7.27 3.24 -0.49
N PHE A 168 6.41 3.20 -1.50
CA PHE A 168 6.49 2.18 -2.53
C PHE A 168 6.25 2.73 -3.93
N ARG A 169 6.74 1.98 -4.93
CA ARG A 169 6.44 2.19 -6.34
C ARG A 169 6.08 0.86 -6.99
N THR A 170 4.94 0.80 -7.66
CA THR A 170 4.49 -0.37 -8.41
C THR A 170 5.16 -0.47 -9.78
N GLU A 171 5.07 -1.63 -10.43
CA GLU A 171 5.63 -1.88 -11.77
C GLU A 171 5.07 -0.91 -12.83
N ASP A 172 3.79 -0.58 -12.74
CA ASP A 172 3.12 0.37 -13.63
C ASP A 172 3.43 1.85 -13.31
N GLY A 173 4.30 2.09 -12.33
CA GLY A 173 4.87 3.40 -12.03
C GLY A 173 4.09 4.24 -11.04
N ARG A 174 3.04 3.71 -10.39
CA ARG A 174 2.31 4.42 -9.33
C ARG A 174 3.10 4.46 -8.04
N TYR A 175 3.00 5.56 -7.34
CA TYR A 175 3.60 5.77 -6.02
C TYR A 175 2.58 5.63 -4.92
N GLY A 176 3.04 5.26 -3.73
CA GLY A 176 2.21 5.21 -2.54
C GLY A 176 3.03 5.18 -1.26
N VAL A 177 2.31 5.29 -0.15
CA VAL A 177 2.86 5.18 1.21
C VAL A 177 1.96 4.27 2.03
N MET A 178 2.56 3.42 2.83
CA MET A 178 1.89 2.61 3.85
C MET A 178 2.37 3.01 5.23
N LYS A 179 1.45 3.02 6.20
CA LYS A 179 1.79 3.13 7.62
C LYS A 179 1.45 1.82 8.31
N VAL A 180 2.39 1.28 9.05
CA VAL A 180 2.14 0.11 9.93
C VAL A 180 1.38 0.58 11.16
N LYS A 181 0.14 0.14 11.34
CA LYS A 181 -0.69 0.49 12.50
C LYS A 181 -0.51 -0.45 13.67
N GLU A 182 -0.49 -1.73 13.37
CA GLU A 182 -0.45 -2.79 14.38
C GLU A 182 0.18 -4.04 13.80
N ILE A 183 0.98 -4.71 14.60
CA ILE A 183 1.51 -6.04 14.31
C ILE A 183 1.09 -6.97 15.44
N ASP A 184 0.10 -7.83 15.18
CA ASP A 184 -0.34 -8.82 16.15
C ASP A 184 0.55 -10.06 16.08
N ARG A 185 1.37 -10.22 17.10
CA ARG A 185 2.34 -11.32 17.27
C ARG A 185 1.78 -12.50 18.05
N LYS A 186 0.47 -12.68 18.02
CA LYS A 186 -0.33 -13.56 18.91
C LYS A 186 0.11 -14.99 19.09
N ASN A 187 1.16 -15.50 18.59
CA ASN A 187 1.68 -16.82 18.96
C ASN A 187 3.14 -16.93 18.52
N GLU A 188 4.04 -16.40 19.30
CA GLU A 188 5.48 -16.62 19.11
C GLU A 188 5.89 -18.11 19.06
N ASP A 189 5.04 -18.99 19.58
CA ASP A 189 5.27 -20.45 19.60
C ASP A 189 4.64 -21.22 18.43
N THR A 190 3.83 -20.60 17.59
CA THR A 190 3.26 -21.24 16.40
C THR A 190 3.34 -20.27 15.23
N SER A 191 4.15 -20.59 14.25
CA SER A 191 4.48 -19.81 13.05
C SER A 191 3.31 -19.42 12.14
N ASN A 192 2.07 -19.38 12.65
CA ASN A 192 0.88 -19.26 11.84
C ASN A 192 -0.14 -18.36 12.53
N ASN A 193 -0.56 -17.32 11.91
CA ASN A 193 -1.60 -16.34 12.28
C ASN A 193 -1.12 -14.98 12.82
N GLN A 194 0.09 -14.58 12.51
CA GLN A 194 0.50 -13.21 12.76
C GLN A 194 -0.18 -12.30 11.75
N THR A 195 -0.58 -11.12 12.18
CA THR A 195 -1.24 -10.15 11.31
C THR A 195 -0.51 -8.83 11.31
N ILE A 196 -0.61 -8.12 10.20
CA ILE A 196 -0.20 -6.72 10.07
C ILE A 196 -1.38 -5.90 9.58
N SER A 197 -1.65 -4.79 10.26
CA SER A 197 -2.63 -3.80 9.85
C SER A 197 -1.92 -2.59 9.26
N LEU A 198 -2.33 -2.19 8.06
CA LEU A 198 -1.73 -1.10 7.30
C LEU A 198 -2.79 -0.05 6.95
N ASP A 199 -2.45 1.23 7.09
CA ASP A 199 -3.10 2.30 6.37
C ASP A 199 -2.32 2.57 5.08
N VAL A 200 -3.01 2.74 3.96
CA VAL A 200 -2.39 2.87 2.64
C VAL A 200 -2.94 4.10 1.92
N VAL A 201 -2.04 4.86 1.31
CA VAL A 201 -2.33 5.91 0.33
C VAL A 201 -1.62 5.55 -0.96
N VAL A 202 -2.34 5.51 -2.06
CA VAL A 202 -1.81 5.18 -3.39
C VAL A 202 -2.36 6.11 -4.46
N GLU A 203 -1.52 6.45 -5.42
CA GLU A 203 -1.90 7.21 -6.61
C GLU A 203 -3.00 6.52 -7.40
N LYS A 204 -4.03 7.28 -7.81
CA LYS A 204 -5.09 6.80 -8.72
C LYS A 204 -4.57 6.72 -10.16
N ASN A 205 -5.11 5.78 -10.91
CA ASN A 205 -4.94 5.69 -12.37
C ASN A 205 -5.74 6.77 -13.11
#